data_b823c680d653f205a4cb45986fe15b5c
#
_entry.id   b823c680d653f205a4cb45986fe15b5c
#
_cell.length_a   1.000
_cell.length_b   1.000
_cell.length_c   1.000
_cell.angle_alpha   90.00
_cell.angle_beta   90.00
_cell.angle_gamma   90.00
#
_symmetry.space_group_name_H-M   'P 1'
#
loop_
_entity.id
_entity.type
_entity.pdbx_description
1 polymer ?
#
loop_
_entity_poly.entity_id
_entity_poly.type
_entity_poly.pdbx_seq_one_letter_code
_entity_poly.pdbx_strand_id
1 'polypeptide(L)'
;MKELEECLEALLAEVKPIEKTEYVALTDACDRILGEDIVAQMMIPPYPKSAMDGYAVRAEDTSGADREHPVTLQIVGELFAGDCAEIPYEEGCAVRVMTGSYVPEGYDAVIRQEDTDYGEKQVQIYREITAGTNYCCVGEDIREGEQILARGTHLRALHMGLLASLGIYKVLVCERIKCSILSTGSELMAPGTTLLPGKIYNSIAYMLRASMERQGIQVPFTEICGDDKELLKEKIQQCLKTADIVITTGGVSVGKKDLLPEVLEELGAKKIFSHANIQPGTPTIGSVLDGKAILSLSGNPYAAYANFEYYFWELAAYLTQDASLKVRRTHAVLSDSYPKVNKLRRFVRAYAEEGRVTLPTAVHASSVLSNMRDCNCFIDMEPGRELHPGDEVKIQYFK
;
A
#
# COMPACT_ATOMS: atom_id res chain seq x y z
N MET A 1 -12.00 3.63 32.52
CA MET A 1 -11.12 3.58 31.34
C MET A 1 -12.00 3.23 30.16
N LYS A 2 -11.76 3.82 29.01
CA LYS A 2 -12.47 3.50 27.76
C LYS A 2 -11.83 2.28 27.10
N GLU A 3 -12.61 1.53 26.32
CA GLU A 3 -12.09 0.47 25.49
C GLU A 3 -11.23 1.07 24.34
N LEU A 4 -10.36 0.26 23.73
CA LEU A 4 -9.45 0.72 22.68
C LEU A 4 -10.21 1.24 21.47
N GLU A 5 -11.28 0.56 21.09
CA GLU A 5 -12.16 0.90 19.99
C GLU A 5 -12.85 2.25 20.21
N GLU A 6 -13.39 2.46 21.42
CA GLU A 6 -14.04 3.73 21.80
C GLU A 6 -13.04 4.90 21.77
N CYS A 7 -11.79 4.67 22.19
CA CYS A 7 -10.73 5.67 22.14
C CYS A 7 -10.39 6.03 20.68
N LEU A 8 -10.27 5.03 19.83
CA LEU A 8 -9.96 5.22 18.41
C LEU A 8 -11.09 5.95 17.69
N GLU A 9 -12.32 5.49 17.84
CA GLU A 9 -13.50 6.11 17.23
C GLU A 9 -13.65 7.58 17.64
N ALA A 10 -13.47 7.87 18.93
CA ALA A 10 -13.51 9.23 19.45
C ALA A 10 -12.40 10.11 18.85
N LEU A 11 -11.20 9.57 18.61
CA LEU A 11 -10.11 10.31 17.98
C LEU A 11 -10.39 10.57 16.50
N LEU A 12 -10.85 9.56 15.77
CA LEU A 12 -11.19 9.68 14.34
C LEU A 12 -12.31 10.68 14.08
N ALA A 13 -13.28 10.79 15.00
CA ALA A 13 -14.38 11.75 14.90
C ALA A 13 -13.93 13.24 14.96
N GLU A 14 -12.73 13.52 15.48
CA GLU A 14 -12.21 14.87 15.67
C GLU A 14 -11.21 15.31 14.60
N VAL A 15 -10.81 14.41 13.70
CA VAL A 15 -9.90 14.69 12.59
C VAL A 15 -10.60 14.51 11.26
N LYS A 16 -10.02 15.08 10.20
CA LYS A 16 -10.59 14.98 8.84
C LYS A 16 -9.57 14.39 7.87
N PRO A 17 -10.01 13.63 6.87
CA PRO A 17 -9.15 13.19 5.79
C PRO A 17 -8.35 14.34 5.16
N ILE A 18 -7.14 14.02 4.73
CA ILE A 18 -6.24 14.98 4.06
C ILE A 18 -6.60 14.98 2.58
N GLU A 19 -7.04 16.15 2.07
CA GLU A 19 -7.46 16.30 0.68
C GLU A 19 -6.36 16.84 -0.24
N LYS A 20 -5.13 16.98 0.28
CA LYS A 20 -4.01 17.50 -0.49
C LYS A 20 -3.54 16.49 -1.53
N THR A 21 -3.30 16.99 -2.73
CA THR A 21 -2.83 16.19 -3.87
C THR A 21 -1.62 16.85 -4.52
N GLU A 22 -0.81 16.02 -5.20
CA GLU A 22 0.35 16.44 -5.96
C GLU A 22 0.47 15.63 -7.25
N TYR A 23 1.05 16.23 -8.30
CA TYR A 23 1.41 15.48 -9.50
C TYR A 23 2.79 14.87 -9.35
N VAL A 24 2.88 13.56 -9.60
CA VAL A 24 4.15 12.82 -9.61
C VAL A 24 4.39 12.17 -10.97
N ALA A 25 5.64 11.93 -11.31
CA ALA A 25 5.97 11.10 -12.47
C ALA A 25 5.46 9.67 -12.28
N LEU A 26 5.09 8.99 -13.36
CA LEU A 26 4.57 7.62 -13.29
C LEU A 26 5.56 6.67 -12.60
N THR A 27 6.87 6.90 -12.75
CA THR A 27 7.92 6.15 -12.06
C THR A 27 7.89 6.25 -10.54
N ASP A 28 7.29 7.33 -10.00
CA ASP A 28 7.21 7.62 -8.56
C ASP A 28 5.80 7.39 -8.00
N ALA A 29 4.89 6.89 -8.85
CA ALA A 29 3.48 6.76 -8.51
C ALA A 29 3.12 5.41 -7.86
N CYS A 30 3.99 4.41 -7.93
CA CYS A 30 3.77 3.13 -7.24
C CYS A 30 3.64 3.35 -5.72
N ASP A 31 2.72 2.63 -5.09
CA ASP A 31 2.38 2.75 -3.66
C ASP A 31 1.88 4.15 -3.25
N ARG A 32 1.26 4.88 -4.19
CA ARG A 32 0.54 6.13 -3.94
C ARG A 32 -0.97 5.92 -4.10
N ILE A 33 -1.74 6.80 -3.52
CA ILE A 33 -3.21 6.84 -3.67
C ILE A 33 -3.57 7.80 -4.79
N LEU A 34 -4.33 7.32 -5.77
CA LEU A 34 -4.77 8.12 -6.92
C LEU A 34 -5.71 9.25 -6.48
N GLY A 35 -5.42 10.47 -6.92
CA GLY A 35 -6.13 11.70 -6.52
C GLY A 35 -7.34 12.05 -7.40
N GLU A 36 -7.46 11.41 -8.57
CA GLU A 36 -8.53 11.64 -9.54
C GLU A 36 -8.89 10.35 -10.28
N ASP A 37 -10.02 10.33 -10.98
CA ASP A 37 -10.38 9.22 -11.85
C ASP A 37 -9.52 9.26 -13.12
N ILE A 38 -9.06 8.09 -13.56
CA ILE A 38 -8.38 7.93 -14.85
C ILE A 38 -9.38 7.40 -15.87
N VAL A 39 -9.58 8.19 -16.91
CA VAL A 39 -10.44 7.84 -18.05
C VAL A 39 -9.57 7.72 -19.29
N ALA A 40 -9.74 6.64 -20.04
CA ALA A 40 -8.98 6.41 -21.26
C ALA A 40 -9.26 7.49 -22.31
N GLN A 41 -8.19 8.11 -22.83
CA GLN A 41 -8.26 9.13 -23.88
C GLN A 41 -8.03 8.56 -25.28
N MET A 42 -7.83 7.24 -25.36
CA MET A 42 -7.58 6.53 -26.62
C MET A 42 -8.01 5.07 -26.48
N MET A 43 -8.20 4.41 -27.60
CA MET A 43 -8.46 2.98 -27.64
C MET A 43 -7.16 2.17 -27.51
N ILE A 44 -7.23 0.97 -26.94
CA ILE A 44 -6.13 0.00 -26.90
C ILE A 44 -6.65 -1.34 -27.46
N PRO A 45 -6.02 -1.90 -28.50
CA PRO A 45 -5.02 -1.27 -29.36
C PRO A 45 -5.59 -0.08 -30.15
N PRO A 46 -4.75 0.92 -30.53
CA PRO A 46 -5.20 2.10 -31.29
C PRO A 46 -5.43 1.82 -32.77
N TYR A 47 -4.98 0.68 -33.27
CA TYR A 47 -5.14 0.20 -34.64
C TYR A 47 -5.35 -1.31 -34.65
N PRO A 48 -5.95 -1.89 -35.72
CA PRO A 48 -6.10 -3.33 -35.82
C PRO A 48 -4.72 -3.98 -35.99
N LYS A 49 -4.46 -5.05 -35.25
CA LYS A 49 -3.16 -5.72 -35.27
C LYS A 49 -3.27 -7.23 -35.33
N SER A 50 -2.23 -7.87 -35.89
CA SER A 50 -2.11 -9.31 -35.92
C SER A 50 -1.78 -9.88 -34.54
N ALA A 51 -2.50 -10.93 -34.14
CA ALA A 51 -2.18 -11.71 -32.94
C ALA A 51 -1.10 -12.78 -33.17
N MET A 52 -0.78 -13.08 -34.43
CA MET A 52 0.11 -14.19 -34.83
C MET A 52 1.02 -13.77 -36.00
N ASP A 53 2.09 -14.51 -36.18
CA ASP A 53 2.89 -14.45 -37.41
C ASP A 53 2.13 -15.21 -38.52
N GLY A 54 1.96 -14.58 -39.69
CA GLY A 54 1.19 -15.17 -40.76
C GLY A 54 0.87 -14.22 -41.90
N TYR A 55 -0.35 -14.33 -42.39
CA TYR A 55 -0.81 -13.55 -43.55
C TYR A 55 -2.18 -12.93 -43.22
N ALA A 56 -2.25 -11.61 -43.34
CA ALA A 56 -3.52 -10.89 -43.28
C ALA A 56 -4.26 -11.16 -44.62
N VAL A 57 -5.50 -11.60 -44.49
CA VAL A 57 -6.35 -11.99 -45.60
C VAL A 57 -7.77 -11.45 -45.38
N ARG A 58 -8.57 -11.43 -46.42
CA ARG A 58 -9.99 -11.40 -46.26
C ARG A 58 -10.49 -12.84 -46.07
N ALA A 59 -11.24 -13.09 -45.00
CA ALA A 59 -11.66 -14.45 -44.66
C ALA A 59 -12.39 -15.15 -45.80
N GLU A 60 -13.22 -14.40 -46.56
CA GLU A 60 -13.95 -14.91 -47.73
C GLU A 60 -13.02 -15.52 -48.81
N ASP A 61 -11.79 -14.96 -48.97
CA ASP A 61 -10.81 -15.47 -49.96
C ASP A 61 -10.21 -16.82 -49.54
N THR A 62 -10.46 -17.29 -48.30
CA THR A 62 -10.00 -18.60 -47.82
C THR A 62 -11.08 -19.69 -47.95
N SER A 63 -12.25 -19.35 -48.50
CA SER A 63 -13.40 -20.26 -48.57
C SER A 63 -13.09 -21.57 -49.27
N GLY A 64 -13.41 -22.69 -48.65
CA GLY A 64 -13.16 -24.02 -49.16
C GLY A 64 -11.70 -24.48 -49.09
N ALA A 65 -10.80 -23.69 -48.49
CA ALA A 65 -9.39 -24.07 -48.38
C ALA A 65 -9.20 -25.24 -47.41
N ASP A 66 -8.55 -26.29 -47.88
CA ASP A 66 -8.07 -27.41 -47.08
C ASP A 66 -6.70 -27.90 -47.63
N ARG A 67 -6.13 -28.97 -47.04
CA ARG A 67 -4.83 -29.49 -47.48
C ARG A 67 -4.87 -30.19 -48.82
N GLU A 68 -6.03 -30.66 -49.29
CA GLU A 68 -6.22 -31.29 -50.58
C GLU A 68 -6.57 -30.26 -51.66
N HIS A 69 -7.21 -29.17 -51.27
CA HIS A 69 -7.66 -28.07 -52.12
C HIS A 69 -7.16 -26.72 -51.53
N PRO A 70 -5.83 -26.43 -51.63
CA PRO A 70 -5.29 -25.16 -51.10
C PRO A 70 -5.78 -23.99 -51.94
N VAL A 71 -6.07 -22.86 -51.27
CA VAL A 71 -6.31 -21.59 -51.94
C VAL A 71 -5.00 -20.85 -52.08
N THR A 72 -4.69 -20.30 -53.27
CA THR A 72 -3.48 -19.54 -53.51
C THR A 72 -3.77 -18.05 -53.57
N LEU A 73 -3.10 -17.28 -52.67
CA LEU A 73 -3.20 -15.82 -52.65
C LEU A 73 -1.87 -15.15 -53.00
N GLN A 74 -1.94 -13.97 -53.69
CA GLN A 74 -0.79 -13.16 -54.03
C GLN A 74 -0.31 -12.34 -52.82
N ILE A 75 0.97 -12.35 -52.51
CA ILE A 75 1.54 -11.52 -51.46
C ILE A 75 1.87 -10.15 -52.02
N VAL A 76 1.13 -9.12 -51.57
CA VAL A 76 1.25 -7.75 -52.08
C VAL A 76 2.06 -6.84 -51.13
N GLY A 77 2.48 -7.33 -49.97
CA GLY A 77 3.30 -6.61 -49.02
C GLY A 77 3.69 -7.43 -47.83
N GLU A 78 4.59 -6.89 -47.01
CA GLU A 78 5.03 -7.44 -45.74
C GLU A 78 5.11 -6.32 -44.73
N LEU A 79 4.58 -6.54 -43.51
CA LEU A 79 4.53 -5.58 -42.41
C LEU A 79 5.09 -6.19 -41.13
N PHE A 80 5.97 -5.47 -40.47
CA PHE A 80 6.51 -5.80 -39.17
C PHE A 80 5.89 -4.93 -38.09
N ALA A 81 6.06 -5.32 -36.80
CA ALA A 81 5.63 -4.50 -35.69
C ALA A 81 6.31 -3.12 -35.72
N GLY A 82 5.51 -2.06 -35.72
CA GLY A 82 5.97 -0.68 -35.90
C GLY A 82 5.82 -0.12 -37.32
N ASP A 83 5.62 -0.98 -38.33
CA ASP A 83 5.30 -0.52 -39.68
C ASP A 83 3.81 -0.09 -39.73
N CYS A 84 3.56 0.94 -40.52
CA CYS A 84 2.20 1.39 -40.85
C CYS A 84 2.21 1.78 -42.32
N ALA A 85 1.68 0.90 -43.18
CA ALA A 85 1.53 1.17 -44.60
C ALA A 85 0.10 0.90 -45.05
N GLU A 86 -0.42 1.78 -45.91
CA GLU A 86 -1.68 1.56 -46.57
C GLU A 86 -1.42 0.58 -47.74
N ILE A 87 -1.89 -0.64 -47.60
CA ILE A 87 -1.90 -1.67 -48.63
C ILE A 87 -3.35 -1.94 -48.98
N PRO A 88 -3.87 -1.39 -50.08
CA PRO A 88 -5.26 -1.59 -50.46
C PRO A 88 -5.55 -3.08 -50.65
N TYR A 89 -6.70 -3.49 -50.14
CA TYR A 89 -7.19 -4.84 -50.38
C TYR A 89 -7.57 -5.02 -51.86
N GLU A 90 -7.12 -6.12 -52.42
CA GLU A 90 -7.59 -6.66 -53.70
C GLU A 90 -7.99 -8.15 -53.49
N GLU A 91 -9.02 -8.60 -54.17
CA GLU A 91 -9.46 -10.01 -54.08
C GLU A 91 -8.33 -10.96 -54.50
N GLY A 92 -8.13 -12.03 -53.74
CA GLY A 92 -7.04 -13.00 -53.96
C GLY A 92 -5.66 -12.54 -53.50
N CYS A 93 -5.56 -11.45 -52.70
CA CYS A 93 -4.34 -10.95 -52.16
C CYS A 93 -4.18 -11.21 -50.66
N ALA A 94 -2.94 -11.28 -50.19
CA ALA A 94 -2.56 -11.40 -48.80
C ALA A 94 -1.41 -10.44 -48.48
N VAL A 95 -1.32 -10.00 -47.23
CA VAL A 95 -0.19 -9.26 -46.70
C VAL A 95 0.51 -10.10 -45.64
N ARG A 96 1.80 -10.34 -45.79
CA ARG A 96 2.58 -11.03 -44.75
C ARG A 96 2.67 -10.13 -43.52
N VAL A 97 2.33 -10.66 -42.34
CA VAL A 97 2.26 -9.92 -41.10
C VAL A 97 2.92 -10.69 -39.95
N MET A 98 3.58 -9.95 -39.06
CA MET A 98 4.15 -10.50 -37.82
C MET A 98 3.25 -10.14 -36.64
N THR A 99 3.40 -10.86 -35.57
CA THR A 99 2.68 -10.58 -34.29
C THR A 99 2.84 -9.13 -33.88
N GLY A 100 1.74 -8.44 -33.64
CA GLY A 100 1.70 -7.03 -33.25
C GLY A 100 1.79 -6.02 -34.41
N SER A 101 1.98 -6.46 -35.66
CA SER A 101 1.98 -5.57 -36.83
C SER A 101 0.57 -5.08 -37.17
N TYR A 102 0.49 -3.93 -37.82
CA TYR A 102 -0.74 -3.37 -38.33
C TYR A 102 -1.37 -4.31 -39.39
N VAL A 103 -2.69 -4.50 -39.32
CA VAL A 103 -3.48 -5.19 -40.36
C VAL A 103 -4.18 -4.12 -41.19
N PRO A 104 -3.86 -4.04 -42.50
CA PRO A 104 -4.39 -2.98 -43.37
C PRO A 104 -5.92 -3.07 -43.53
N GLU A 105 -6.52 -1.95 -43.92
CA GLU A 105 -7.96 -1.87 -44.17
C GLU A 105 -8.39 -2.80 -45.30
N GLY A 106 -9.53 -3.49 -45.12
CA GLY A 106 -10.05 -4.46 -46.08
C GLY A 106 -9.65 -5.91 -45.79
N TYR A 107 -8.61 -6.13 -44.98
CA TYR A 107 -8.24 -7.44 -44.45
C TYR A 107 -8.90 -7.60 -43.07
N ASP A 108 -9.57 -8.72 -42.81
CA ASP A 108 -10.38 -8.93 -41.62
C ASP A 108 -10.02 -10.17 -40.80
N ALA A 109 -8.98 -10.90 -41.22
CA ALA A 109 -8.48 -12.08 -40.51
C ALA A 109 -6.97 -12.29 -40.78
N VAL A 110 -6.31 -13.05 -39.92
CA VAL A 110 -4.93 -13.49 -40.10
C VAL A 110 -4.88 -15.01 -40.04
N ILE A 111 -4.38 -15.63 -41.15
CA ILE A 111 -4.04 -17.05 -41.17
C ILE A 111 -2.64 -17.23 -40.61
N ARG A 112 -2.45 -18.19 -39.70
CA ARG A 112 -1.14 -18.48 -39.12
C ARG A 112 -0.22 -19.06 -40.23
N GLN A 113 1.04 -18.71 -40.18
CA GLN A 113 2.02 -19.23 -41.17
C GLN A 113 2.11 -20.75 -41.16
N GLU A 114 1.82 -21.44 -40.02
CA GLU A 114 1.84 -22.90 -39.92
C GLU A 114 0.68 -23.57 -40.68
N ASP A 115 -0.35 -22.80 -41.02
CA ASP A 115 -1.50 -23.25 -41.81
C ASP A 115 -1.32 -22.92 -43.31
N THR A 116 -0.07 -22.67 -43.76
CA THR A 116 0.31 -22.28 -45.11
C THR A 116 1.60 -22.99 -45.57
N ASP A 117 2.04 -22.74 -46.79
CA ASP A 117 3.33 -23.20 -47.36
C ASP A 117 4.51 -22.26 -47.10
N TYR A 118 4.31 -21.21 -46.25
CA TYR A 118 5.33 -20.16 -45.98
C TYR A 118 5.79 -19.38 -47.26
N GLY A 119 4.89 -19.23 -48.24
CA GLY A 119 5.22 -18.56 -49.50
C GLY A 119 5.70 -17.12 -49.33
N GLU A 120 6.55 -16.64 -50.25
CA GLU A 120 7.08 -15.27 -50.23
C GLU A 120 6.45 -14.34 -51.29
N LYS A 121 6.03 -14.89 -52.43
CA LYS A 121 5.37 -14.13 -53.53
C LYS A 121 3.91 -14.51 -53.66
N GLN A 122 3.63 -15.74 -53.40
CA GLN A 122 2.30 -16.35 -53.34
C GLN A 122 2.28 -17.25 -52.12
N VAL A 123 1.15 -17.40 -51.48
CA VAL A 123 0.98 -18.28 -50.35
C VAL A 123 -0.17 -19.26 -50.60
N GLN A 124 0.06 -20.53 -50.30
CA GLN A 124 -1.01 -21.54 -50.28
C GLN A 124 -1.64 -21.65 -48.90
N ILE A 125 -2.91 -21.40 -48.82
CA ILE A 125 -3.71 -21.48 -47.60
C ILE A 125 -4.31 -22.87 -47.47
N TYR A 126 -4.06 -23.56 -46.35
CA TYR A 126 -4.50 -24.94 -46.08
C TYR A 126 -5.68 -25.05 -45.18
N ARG A 127 -6.29 -23.93 -44.82
CA ARG A 127 -7.42 -23.90 -43.92
C ARG A 127 -8.32 -22.69 -44.13
N GLU A 128 -9.61 -22.92 -44.26
CA GLU A 128 -10.61 -21.85 -44.23
C GLU A 128 -10.66 -21.24 -42.81
N ILE A 129 -10.74 -19.91 -42.73
CA ILE A 129 -10.88 -19.16 -41.50
C ILE A 129 -12.08 -18.19 -41.59
N THR A 130 -12.53 -17.72 -40.43
CA THR A 130 -13.61 -16.75 -40.34
C THR A 130 -13.08 -15.36 -40.02
N ALA A 131 -13.81 -14.30 -40.39
CA ALA A 131 -13.50 -12.93 -40.03
C ALA A 131 -13.28 -12.79 -38.51
N GLY A 132 -12.27 -12.01 -38.14
CA GLY A 132 -11.82 -11.83 -36.75
C GLY A 132 -10.84 -12.90 -36.24
N THR A 133 -10.53 -13.95 -37.04
CA THR A 133 -9.52 -14.95 -36.63
C THR A 133 -8.14 -14.32 -36.51
N ASN A 134 -7.50 -14.43 -35.33
CA ASN A 134 -6.17 -13.86 -35.01
C ASN A 134 -6.03 -12.35 -35.31
N TYR A 135 -7.14 -11.63 -35.29
CA TYR A 135 -7.26 -10.21 -35.60
C TYR A 135 -7.69 -9.47 -34.34
N CYS A 136 -6.80 -8.66 -33.74
CA CYS A 136 -7.13 -7.83 -32.60
C CYS A 136 -7.77 -6.53 -33.09
N CYS A 137 -9.03 -6.34 -32.75
CA CYS A 137 -9.79 -5.14 -33.13
C CYS A 137 -9.28 -3.90 -32.38
N VAL A 138 -9.50 -2.73 -32.98
CA VAL A 138 -9.31 -1.44 -32.31
C VAL A 138 -10.18 -1.40 -31.05
N GLY A 139 -9.58 -1.03 -29.89
CA GLY A 139 -10.32 -0.94 -28.62
C GLY A 139 -10.78 -2.28 -28.06
N GLU A 140 -10.19 -3.39 -28.46
CA GLU A 140 -10.52 -4.73 -27.92
C GLU A 140 -10.23 -4.83 -26.41
N ASP A 141 -9.15 -4.18 -25.93
CA ASP A 141 -8.75 -4.18 -24.52
C ASP A 141 -9.35 -2.98 -23.76
N ILE A 142 -9.17 -1.76 -24.30
CA ILE A 142 -9.66 -0.53 -23.68
C ILE A 142 -10.33 0.35 -24.72
N ARG A 143 -11.51 0.88 -24.38
CA ARG A 143 -12.25 1.83 -25.21
C ARG A 143 -12.04 3.26 -24.73
N GLU A 144 -12.02 4.20 -25.66
CA GLU A 144 -12.01 5.62 -25.33
C GLU A 144 -13.23 5.99 -24.48
N GLY A 145 -13.00 6.79 -23.43
CA GLY A 145 -14.03 7.16 -22.45
C GLY A 145 -14.26 6.15 -21.33
N GLU A 146 -13.61 4.99 -21.36
CA GLU A 146 -13.70 4.00 -20.29
C GLU A 146 -12.99 4.47 -19.03
N GLN A 147 -13.63 4.33 -17.87
CA GLN A 147 -12.99 4.58 -16.58
C GLN A 147 -12.06 3.42 -16.22
N ILE A 148 -10.76 3.68 -16.21
CA ILE A 148 -9.71 2.69 -16.00
C ILE A 148 -9.38 2.49 -14.52
N LEU A 149 -9.24 3.59 -13.79
CA LEU A 149 -8.99 3.60 -12.35
C LEU A 149 -9.81 4.68 -11.68
N ALA A 150 -10.37 4.37 -10.52
CA ALA A 150 -11.11 5.33 -9.73
C ALA A 150 -10.17 6.11 -8.77
N ARG A 151 -10.51 7.34 -8.45
CA ARG A 151 -9.93 8.10 -7.34
C ARG A 151 -9.91 7.23 -6.07
N GLY A 152 -8.84 7.32 -5.29
CA GLY A 152 -8.65 6.52 -4.08
C GLY A 152 -8.04 5.14 -4.33
N THR A 153 -7.78 4.77 -5.59
CA THR A 153 -7.09 3.52 -5.91
C THR A 153 -5.66 3.56 -5.40
N HIS A 154 -5.25 2.55 -4.64
CA HIS A 154 -3.85 2.31 -4.30
C HIS A 154 -3.11 1.79 -5.54
N LEU A 155 -2.20 2.59 -6.05
CA LEU A 155 -1.44 2.29 -7.27
C LEU A 155 -0.39 1.21 -6.99
N ARG A 156 -0.44 0.13 -7.81
CA ARG A 156 0.46 -1.02 -7.74
C ARG A 156 1.23 -1.16 -9.05
N ALA A 157 2.24 -2.01 -9.08
CA ALA A 157 3.08 -2.22 -10.26
C ALA A 157 2.30 -2.49 -11.56
N LEU A 158 1.21 -3.29 -11.49
CA LEU A 158 0.38 -3.56 -12.68
C LEU A 158 -0.35 -2.30 -13.18
N HIS A 159 -0.75 -1.39 -12.28
CA HIS A 159 -1.34 -0.12 -12.68
C HIS A 159 -0.34 0.78 -13.41
N MET A 160 0.96 0.69 -13.09
CA MET A 160 2.00 1.45 -13.82
C MET A 160 2.06 1.03 -15.29
N GLY A 161 2.02 -0.29 -15.57
CA GLY A 161 1.97 -0.81 -16.94
C GLY A 161 0.72 -0.36 -17.68
N LEU A 162 -0.44 -0.43 -17.03
CA LEU A 162 -1.72 0.00 -17.58
C LEU A 162 -1.74 1.50 -17.92
N LEU A 163 -1.28 2.36 -17.01
CA LEU A 163 -1.21 3.81 -17.23
C LEU A 163 -0.19 4.15 -18.35
N ALA A 164 0.93 3.44 -18.39
CA ALA A 164 1.93 3.61 -19.43
C ALA A 164 1.40 3.22 -20.81
N SER A 165 0.58 2.16 -20.94
CA SER A 165 -0.03 1.76 -22.22
C SER A 165 -1.01 2.81 -22.76
N LEU A 166 -1.58 3.63 -21.89
CA LEU A 166 -2.42 4.79 -22.22
C LEU A 166 -1.59 6.08 -22.50
N GLY A 167 -0.25 6.01 -22.47
CA GLY A 167 0.62 7.16 -22.67
C GLY A 167 0.68 8.12 -21.49
N ILE A 168 0.15 7.74 -20.32
CA ILE A 168 0.15 8.58 -19.13
C ILE A 168 1.53 8.50 -18.47
N TYR A 169 2.21 9.63 -18.38
CA TYR A 169 3.56 9.73 -17.79
C TYR A 169 3.58 10.45 -16.42
N LYS A 170 2.44 11.05 -16.02
CA LYS A 170 2.28 11.82 -14.79
C LYS A 170 0.87 11.66 -14.28
N VAL A 171 0.71 11.45 -12.97
CA VAL A 171 -0.58 11.23 -12.32
C VAL A 171 -0.77 12.13 -11.11
N LEU A 172 -2.00 12.52 -10.84
CA LEU A 172 -2.39 13.19 -9.61
C LEU A 172 -2.54 12.15 -8.51
N VAL A 173 -1.83 12.33 -7.40
CA VAL A 173 -1.89 11.42 -6.24
C VAL A 173 -2.11 12.22 -4.96
N CYS A 174 -2.65 11.56 -3.93
CA CYS A 174 -2.70 12.16 -2.60
C CYS A 174 -1.29 12.40 -2.06
N GLU A 175 -1.05 13.56 -1.40
CA GLU A 175 0.23 13.81 -0.73
C GLU A 175 0.50 12.73 0.33
N ARG A 176 1.78 12.38 0.52
CA ARG A 176 2.18 11.47 1.60
C ARG A 176 1.95 12.13 2.94
N ILE A 177 1.32 11.39 3.86
CA ILE A 177 1.12 11.83 5.24
C ILE A 177 2.47 12.06 5.92
N LYS A 178 2.54 13.08 6.76
CA LYS A 178 3.72 13.45 7.54
C LYS A 178 3.46 13.22 9.02
N CYS A 179 4.39 12.55 9.69
CA CYS A 179 4.34 12.32 11.13
C CYS A 179 5.62 12.82 11.79
N SER A 180 5.51 13.65 12.82
CA SER A 180 6.64 14.08 13.63
C SER A 180 6.71 13.29 14.94
N ILE A 181 7.93 12.98 15.41
CA ILE A 181 8.17 12.25 16.66
C ILE A 181 8.94 13.16 17.63
N LEU A 182 8.39 13.37 18.82
CA LEU A 182 9.03 14.08 19.91
C LEU A 182 9.16 13.16 21.13
N SER A 183 10.38 12.76 21.47
CA SER A 183 10.65 11.95 22.65
C SER A 183 10.94 12.84 23.85
N THR A 184 10.22 12.62 24.95
CA THR A 184 10.37 13.40 26.18
C THR A 184 11.04 12.59 27.28
N GLY A 185 11.97 13.20 27.98
CA GLY A 185 12.68 12.62 29.11
C GLY A 185 14.13 13.07 29.15
N SER A 186 14.54 13.62 30.31
CA SER A 186 15.92 14.05 30.52
C SER A 186 16.90 12.89 30.58
N GLU A 187 16.44 11.63 30.72
CA GLU A 187 17.29 10.44 30.66
C GLU A 187 17.69 10.04 29.23
N LEU A 188 17.01 10.57 28.19
CA LEU A 188 17.21 10.14 26.82
C LEU A 188 18.46 10.75 26.18
N MET A 189 19.16 9.92 25.40
CA MET A 189 20.29 10.32 24.56
C MET A 189 20.15 9.76 23.14
N ALA A 190 20.71 10.47 22.18
CA ALA A 190 20.74 9.98 20.79
C ALA A 190 21.76 8.83 20.65
N PRO A 191 21.45 7.76 19.90
CA PRO A 191 22.43 6.76 19.52
C PRO A 191 23.66 7.38 18.83
N GLY A 192 24.85 6.80 19.07
CA GLY A 192 26.11 7.31 18.55
C GLY A 192 26.82 8.30 19.48
N THR A 193 26.16 8.74 20.55
CA THR A 193 26.83 9.54 21.62
C THR A 193 27.31 8.64 22.75
N THR A 194 28.31 9.11 23.53
CA THR A 194 28.77 8.37 24.71
C THR A 194 27.71 8.37 25.80
N LEU A 195 27.28 7.17 26.22
CA LEU A 195 26.23 7.04 27.23
C LEU A 195 26.72 7.52 28.60
N LEU A 196 26.04 8.48 29.19
CA LEU A 196 26.33 9.00 30.52
C LEU A 196 25.62 8.17 31.61
N PRO A 197 26.12 8.16 32.85
CA PRO A 197 25.42 7.51 33.97
C PRO A 197 24.01 8.05 34.15
N GLY A 198 23.04 7.13 34.35
CA GLY A 198 21.63 7.47 34.50
C GLY A 198 20.90 7.82 33.21
N LYS A 199 21.52 7.68 32.04
CA LYS A 199 20.93 7.90 30.73
C LYS A 199 20.71 6.60 30.00
N ILE A 200 19.79 6.64 29.01
CA ILE A 200 19.51 5.56 28.09
C ILE A 200 19.41 6.10 26.66
N TYR A 201 19.62 5.24 25.66
CA TYR A 201 19.41 5.65 24.27
C TYR A 201 17.92 5.64 23.90
N ASN A 202 17.51 6.63 23.11
CA ASN A 202 16.18 6.72 22.53
C ASN A 202 15.98 5.62 21.48
N SER A 203 15.39 4.50 21.86
CA SER A 203 15.10 3.39 20.95
C SER A 203 13.72 3.51 20.29
N ILE A 204 12.75 4.12 20.98
CA ILE A 204 11.35 4.17 20.54
C ILE A 204 11.24 4.98 19.25
N ALA A 205 11.80 6.16 19.18
CA ALA A 205 11.70 7.02 18.00
C ALA A 205 12.24 6.34 16.75
N TYR A 206 13.35 5.62 16.84
CA TYR A 206 13.93 4.88 15.71
C TYR A 206 13.06 3.73 15.25
N MET A 207 12.44 2.99 16.18
CA MET A 207 11.53 1.91 15.88
C MET A 207 10.27 2.41 15.18
N LEU A 208 9.62 3.45 15.73
CA LEU A 208 8.41 4.05 15.13
C LEU A 208 8.70 4.68 13.77
N ARG A 209 9.81 5.41 13.65
CA ARG A 209 10.25 6.01 12.39
C ARG A 209 10.45 4.96 11.30
N ALA A 210 11.18 3.89 11.59
CA ALA A 210 11.42 2.81 10.65
C ALA A 210 10.11 2.14 10.19
N SER A 211 9.16 1.89 11.10
CA SER A 211 7.85 1.35 10.77
C SER A 211 7.06 2.27 9.83
N MET A 212 7.06 3.58 10.09
CA MET A 212 6.37 4.57 9.27
C MET A 212 6.99 4.73 7.89
N GLU A 213 8.31 4.92 7.81
CA GLU A 213 9.05 5.13 6.55
C GLU A 213 8.93 3.90 5.63
N ARG A 214 8.90 2.68 6.18
CA ARG A 214 8.65 1.45 5.43
C ARG A 214 7.30 1.46 4.70
N GLN A 215 6.29 2.15 5.24
CA GLN A 215 4.96 2.30 4.64
C GLN A 215 4.81 3.63 3.87
N GLY A 216 5.92 4.30 3.57
CA GLY A 216 5.92 5.52 2.78
C GLY A 216 5.47 6.78 3.52
N ILE A 217 5.31 6.72 4.86
CA ILE A 217 4.98 7.90 5.67
C ILE A 217 6.25 8.72 5.88
N GLN A 218 6.16 10.01 5.64
CA GLN A 218 7.30 10.92 5.84
C GLN A 218 7.46 11.28 7.32
N VAL A 219 8.69 11.26 7.81
CA VAL A 219 9.01 11.65 9.20
C VAL A 219 9.97 12.85 9.19
N PRO A 220 9.46 14.07 8.98
CA PRO A 220 10.28 15.27 8.80
C PRO A 220 11.01 15.71 10.07
N PHE A 221 10.52 15.30 11.25
CA PHE A 221 11.03 15.77 12.52
C PHE A 221 11.11 14.60 13.52
N THR A 222 12.29 14.41 14.11
CA THR A 222 12.53 13.44 15.19
C THR A 222 13.52 14.02 16.16
N GLU A 223 13.07 14.41 17.36
CA GLU A 223 13.92 15.05 18.37
C GLU A 223 13.68 14.48 19.78
N ILE A 224 14.60 14.81 20.67
CA ILE A 224 14.52 14.57 22.10
C ILE A 224 14.33 15.92 22.79
N CYS A 225 13.37 16.01 23.69
CA CYS A 225 13.13 17.15 24.55
C CYS A 225 13.33 16.74 26.02
N GLY A 226 14.09 17.51 26.77
CA GLY A 226 14.19 17.34 28.22
C GLY A 226 12.92 17.76 28.95
N ASP A 227 12.93 17.66 30.30
CA ASP A 227 11.81 18.00 31.17
C ASP A 227 11.73 19.53 31.37
N ASP A 228 11.64 20.30 30.27
CA ASP A 228 11.47 21.74 30.22
C ASP A 228 10.12 22.06 29.54
N LYS A 229 9.24 22.73 30.27
CA LYS A 229 7.86 22.97 29.84
C LYS A 229 7.77 23.91 28.63
N GLU A 230 8.52 25.01 28.64
CA GLU A 230 8.47 25.98 27.54
C GLU A 230 9.11 25.43 26.28
N LEU A 231 10.23 24.72 26.42
CA LEU A 231 10.86 24.04 25.29
C LEU A 231 9.95 22.95 24.71
N LEU A 232 9.27 22.17 25.56
CA LEU A 232 8.33 21.14 25.13
C LEU A 232 7.16 21.73 24.33
N LYS A 233 6.62 22.86 24.79
CA LYS A 233 5.56 23.61 24.12
C LYS A 233 6.00 24.10 22.73
N GLU A 234 7.18 24.71 22.64
CA GLU A 234 7.77 25.17 21.38
C GLU A 234 7.95 24.00 20.39
N LYS A 235 8.51 22.87 20.87
CA LYS A 235 8.76 21.69 20.04
C LYS A 235 7.46 21.05 19.53
N ILE A 236 6.41 20.96 20.35
CA ILE A 236 5.10 20.46 19.90
C ILE A 236 4.53 21.39 18.81
N GLN A 237 4.60 22.70 18.97
CA GLN A 237 4.15 23.64 17.95
C GLN A 237 4.97 23.51 16.66
N GLN A 238 6.29 23.26 16.76
CA GLN A 238 7.14 23.01 15.59
C GLN A 238 6.72 21.71 14.87
N CYS A 239 6.47 20.63 15.60
CA CYS A 239 5.93 19.38 15.05
C CYS A 239 4.62 19.59 14.30
N LEU A 240 3.67 20.31 14.90
CA LEU A 240 2.37 20.60 14.31
C LEU A 240 2.45 21.43 13.01
N LYS A 241 3.45 22.29 12.86
CA LYS A 241 3.67 23.06 11.62
C LYS A 241 4.14 22.19 10.46
N THR A 242 4.83 21.08 10.74
CA THR A 242 5.52 20.27 9.73
C THR A 242 4.86 18.92 9.46
N ALA A 243 3.92 18.49 10.31
CA ALA A 243 3.31 17.17 10.25
C ALA A 243 1.79 17.21 10.34
N ASP A 244 1.16 16.15 9.89
CA ASP A 244 -0.29 15.90 9.97
C ASP A 244 -0.65 15.12 11.24
N ILE A 245 0.28 14.30 11.73
CA ILE A 245 0.20 13.60 13.02
C ILE A 245 1.44 13.92 13.83
N VAL A 246 1.28 14.11 15.14
CA VAL A 246 2.39 14.21 16.09
C VAL A 246 2.35 13.02 17.03
N ILE A 247 3.48 12.35 17.17
CA ILE A 247 3.68 11.32 18.20
C ILE A 247 4.61 11.88 19.26
N THR A 248 4.21 11.81 20.52
CA THR A 248 5.13 12.04 21.65
C THR A 248 5.36 10.73 22.39
N THR A 249 6.55 10.52 22.94
CA THR A 249 6.90 9.34 23.73
C THR A 249 7.50 9.76 25.08
N GLY A 250 7.01 9.15 26.17
CA GLY A 250 7.33 9.58 27.54
C GLY A 250 6.43 10.70 28.06
N GLY A 251 6.53 11.04 29.35
CA GLY A 251 5.81 12.14 29.98
C GLY A 251 4.28 12.01 30.09
N VAL A 252 3.73 10.81 29.89
CA VAL A 252 2.26 10.56 29.86
C VAL A 252 1.67 9.99 31.15
N SER A 253 2.48 9.70 32.16
CA SER A 253 2.03 9.11 33.41
C SER A 253 1.63 10.21 34.42
N VAL A 254 1.40 9.85 35.66
CA VAL A 254 1.01 10.77 36.76
C VAL A 254 2.21 11.23 37.61
N GLY A 255 3.41 11.08 37.11
CA GLY A 255 4.65 11.49 37.80
C GLY A 255 4.76 13.00 37.88
N LYS A 256 5.46 13.50 38.91
CA LYS A 256 5.72 14.96 39.09
C LYS A 256 6.47 15.64 37.92
N LYS A 257 7.10 14.84 37.03
CA LYS A 257 7.84 15.30 35.85
C LYS A 257 7.10 15.08 34.54
N ASP A 258 5.89 14.55 34.59
CA ASP A 258 5.09 14.28 33.38
C ASP A 258 4.37 15.57 32.95
N LEU A 259 5.13 16.45 32.29
CA LEU A 259 4.67 17.80 31.90
C LEU A 259 3.73 17.81 30.69
N LEU A 260 3.70 16.72 29.93
CA LEU A 260 3.01 16.67 28.65
C LEU A 260 1.49 16.95 28.72
N PRO A 261 0.71 16.40 29.69
CA PRO A 261 -0.71 16.69 29.81
C PRO A 261 -1.01 18.18 30.04
N GLU A 262 -0.20 18.82 30.89
CA GLU A 262 -0.32 20.25 31.22
C GLU A 262 0.05 21.13 29.99
N VAL A 263 1.13 20.78 29.28
CA VAL A 263 1.56 21.49 28.07
C VAL A 263 0.50 21.41 26.96
N LEU A 264 -0.09 20.23 26.75
CA LEU A 264 -1.16 20.05 25.76
C LEU A 264 -2.41 20.90 26.13
N GLU A 265 -2.76 20.97 27.40
CA GLU A 265 -3.87 21.80 27.89
C GLU A 265 -3.61 23.29 27.68
N GLU A 266 -2.39 23.77 27.99
CA GLU A 266 -1.99 25.16 27.75
C GLU A 266 -1.93 25.54 26.28
N LEU A 267 -1.61 24.58 25.40
CA LEU A 267 -1.64 24.78 23.95
C LEU A 267 -3.09 24.80 23.41
N GLY A 268 -4.09 24.49 24.23
CA GLY A 268 -5.48 24.40 23.83
C GLY A 268 -5.85 23.10 23.13
N ALA A 269 -5.05 22.05 23.28
CA ALA A 269 -5.33 20.76 22.70
C ALA A 269 -6.57 20.12 23.35
N LYS A 270 -7.53 19.68 22.54
CA LYS A 270 -8.69 18.94 23.00
C LYS A 270 -8.26 17.51 23.36
N LYS A 271 -8.27 17.18 24.64
CA LYS A 271 -8.01 15.82 25.09
C LYS A 271 -9.23 14.94 24.83
N ILE A 272 -9.03 13.88 24.03
CA ILE A 272 -10.06 12.93 23.62
C ILE A 272 -10.14 11.76 24.59
N PHE A 273 -8.96 11.21 24.93
CA PHE A 273 -8.82 10.18 25.97
C PHE A 273 -7.44 10.27 26.64
N SER A 274 -7.30 9.73 27.86
CA SER A 274 -6.03 9.74 28.59
C SER A 274 -5.63 8.39 29.19
N HIS A 275 -6.45 7.38 29.12
CA HIS A 275 -6.17 6.03 29.60
C HIS A 275 -7.04 5.05 28.81
N ALA A 276 -6.41 4.08 28.16
CA ALA A 276 -7.08 3.01 27.46
C ALA A 276 -7.07 1.72 28.29
N ASN A 277 -8.10 0.89 28.13
CA ASN A 277 -8.24 -0.38 28.83
C ASN A 277 -7.32 -1.45 28.22
N ILE A 278 -6.01 -1.28 28.34
CA ILE A 278 -5.00 -2.17 27.78
C ILE A 278 -3.76 -2.28 28.68
N GLN A 279 -3.06 -3.41 28.57
CA GLN A 279 -1.75 -3.66 29.14
C GLN A 279 -0.84 -4.39 28.13
N PRO A 280 0.40 -3.88 27.88
CA PRO A 280 0.98 -2.66 28.44
C PRO A 280 0.46 -1.39 27.74
N GLY A 281 0.69 -0.23 28.35
CA GLY A 281 0.44 1.07 27.72
C GLY A 281 -0.88 1.72 28.13
N THR A 282 -1.48 1.36 29.26
CA THR A 282 -2.66 2.03 29.81
C THR A 282 -2.56 3.56 29.78
N PRO A 283 -1.45 4.23 30.22
CA PRO A 283 -1.27 5.67 30.05
C PRO A 283 -0.91 5.99 28.61
N THR A 284 -1.92 6.23 27.80
CA THR A 284 -1.81 6.73 26.42
C THR A 284 -2.81 7.86 26.26
N ILE A 285 -2.39 8.99 25.69
CA ILE A 285 -3.24 10.16 25.49
C ILE A 285 -3.47 10.36 24.00
N GLY A 286 -4.72 10.47 23.60
CA GLY A 286 -5.13 10.97 22.30
C GLY A 286 -5.66 12.40 22.45
N SER A 287 -5.09 13.35 21.73
CA SER A 287 -5.51 14.74 21.71
C SER A 287 -5.60 15.26 20.27
N VAL A 288 -6.32 16.35 20.08
CA VAL A 288 -6.42 17.05 18.79
C VAL A 288 -6.15 18.52 19.00
N LEU A 289 -5.28 19.10 18.19
CA LEU A 289 -4.99 20.52 18.13
C LEU A 289 -4.97 20.99 16.67
N ASP A 290 -5.74 22.04 16.37
CA ASP A 290 -5.89 22.57 15.00
C ASP A 290 -6.29 21.49 13.95
N GLY A 291 -7.13 20.54 14.36
CA GLY A 291 -7.58 19.43 13.51
C GLY A 291 -6.54 18.31 13.30
N LYS A 292 -5.37 18.41 13.93
CA LYS A 292 -4.30 17.42 13.85
C LYS A 292 -4.26 16.54 15.09
N ALA A 293 -4.05 15.23 14.89
CA ALA A 293 -3.95 14.28 15.98
C ALA A 293 -2.59 14.32 16.67
N ILE A 294 -2.60 14.25 17.98
CA ILE A 294 -1.43 14.07 18.83
C ILE A 294 -1.63 12.77 19.61
N LEU A 295 -0.77 11.77 19.33
CA LEU A 295 -0.72 10.50 20.05
C LEU A 295 0.46 10.54 21.03
N SER A 296 0.16 10.55 22.32
CA SER A 296 1.15 10.57 23.37
C SER A 296 1.29 9.17 23.98
N LEU A 297 2.43 8.54 23.73
CA LEU A 297 2.70 7.15 24.03
C LEU A 297 3.59 6.99 25.27
N SER A 298 3.54 5.83 25.91
CA SER A 298 4.40 5.48 27.04
C SER A 298 5.89 5.59 26.70
N GLY A 299 6.73 5.92 27.68
CA GLY A 299 8.18 5.83 27.58
C GLY A 299 8.75 4.39 27.60
N ASN A 300 7.91 3.37 27.85
CA ASN A 300 8.31 1.97 27.76
C ASN A 300 8.23 1.47 26.31
N PRO A 301 9.30 0.95 25.71
CA PRO A 301 9.35 0.62 24.28
C PRO A 301 8.22 -0.32 23.80
N TYR A 302 7.99 -1.41 24.53
CA TYR A 302 6.91 -2.34 24.16
C TYR A 302 5.51 -1.71 24.28
N ALA A 303 5.28 -0.92 25.33
CA ALA A 303 4.00 -0.24 25.52
C ALA A 303 3.75 0.81 24.44
N ALA A 304 4.79 1.57 24.08
CA ALA A 304 4.72 2.54 23.00
C ALA A 304 4.39 1.87 21.66
N TYR A 305 5.09 0.78 21.33
CA TYR A 305 4.90 0.07 20.08
C TYR A 305 3.51 -0.57 19.99
N ALA A 306 3.01 -1.19 21.08
CA ALA A 306 1.69 -1.79 21.09
C ALA A 306 0.58 -0.77 20.81
N ASN A 307 0.64 0.39 21.47
CA ASN A 307 -0.32 1.47 21.23
C ASN A 307 -0.14 2.15 19.87
N PHE A 308 1.10 2.29 19.40
CA PHE A 308 1.38 2.75 18.06
C PHE A 308 0.74 1.85 17.01
N GLU A 309 0.98 0.54 17.06
CA GLU A 309 0.42 -0.43 16.12
C GLU A 309 -1.12 -0.47 16.15
N TYR A 310 -1.74 -0.16 17.28
CA TYR A 310 -3.19 -0.15 17.40
C TYR A 310 -3.83 1.15 16.88
N TYR A 311 -3.29 2.32 17.27
CA TYR A 311 -3.93 3.61 16.98
C TYR A 311 -3.41 4.27 15.71
N PHE A 312 -2.09 4.22 15.48
CA PHE A 312 -1.46 5.01 14.42
C PHE A 312 -1.88 4.57 13.02
N TRP A 313 -1.89 3.28 12.75
CA TRP A 313 -2.20 2.79 11.41
C TRP A 313 -3.66 3.00 11.02
N GLU A 314 -4.59 2.85 11.95
CA GLU A 314 -5.99 3.15 11.71
C GLU A 314 -6.23 4.65 11.49
N LEU A 315 -5.52 5.49 12.25
CA LEU A 315 -5.53 6.95 12.06
C LEU A 315 -4.93 7.34 10.72
N ALA A 316 -3.79 6.79 10.35
CA ALA A 316 -3.12 7.04 9.07
C ALA A 316 -4.00 6.59 7.90
N ALA A 317 -4.60 5.39 7.98
CA ALA A 317 -5.52 4.88 6.97
C ALA A 317 -6.75 5.79 6.79
N TYR A 318 -7.30 6.31 7.89
CA TYR A 318 -8.42 7.23 7.84
C TYR A 318 -8.04 8.57 7.21
N LEU A 319 -6.93 9.15 7.62
CA LEU A 319 -6.47 10.46 7.14
C LEU A 319 -6.09 10.42 5.65
N THR A 320 -5.49 9.33 5.18
CA THR A 320 -5.06 9.18 3.78
C THR A 320 -6.10 8.54 2.88
N GLN A 321 -7.20 8.01 3.44
CA GLN A 321 -8.19 7.19 2.74
C GLN A 321 -7.56 5.91 2.14
N ASP A 322 -6.41 5.46 2.67
CA ASP A 322 -5.67 4.29 2.22
C ASP A 322 -5.95 3.07 3.10
N ALA A 323 -6.86 2.22 2.67
CA ALA A 323 -7.20 0.99 3.39
C ALA A 323 -6.00 0.01 3.52
N SER A 324 -4.98 0.14 2.66
CA SER A 324 -3.78 -0.72 2.74
C SER A 324 -2.96 -0.48 4.00
N LEU A 325 -3.08 0.71 4.62
CA LEU A 325 -2.43 1.04 5.88
C LEU A 325 -3.07 0.38 7.10
N LYS A 326 -4.30 -0.13 7.01
CA LYS A 326 -4.94 -0.83 8.13
C LYS A 326 -4.15 -2.06 8.54
N VAL A 327 -4.11 -2.32 9.84
CA VAL A 327 -3.47 -3.52 10.38
C VAL A 327 -4.28 -4.78 10.04
N ARG A 328 -3.56 -5.85 9.71
CA ARG A 328 -4.19 -7.14 9.45
C ARG A 328 -4.50 -7.83 10.78
N ARG A 329 -5.77 -8.13 11.01
CA ARG A 329 -6.25 -8.94 12.16
C ARG A 329 -6.83 -10.25 11.67
N THR A 330 -6.53 -11.35 12.35
CA THR A 330 -7.04 -12.70 12.04
C THR A 330 -6.99 -13.59 13.28
N HIS A 331 -7.29 -14.87 13.11
CA HIS A 331 -7.14 -15.87 14.16
C HIS A 331 -5.98 -16.81 13.83
N ALA A 332 -5.36 -17.38 14.86
CA ALA A 332 -4.32 -18.40 14.75
C ALA A 332 -4.39 -19.36 15.94
N VAL A 333 -3.82 -20.57 15.79
CA VAL A 333 -3.77 -21.57 16.85
C VAL A 333 -2.49 -21.37 17.65
N LEU A 334 -2.61 -21.18 18.96
CA LEU A 334 -1.48 -21.03 19.88
C LEU A 334 -0.74 -22.36 20.08
N SER A 335 0.58 -22.32 19.94
CA SER A 335 1.44 -23.50 20.16
C SER A 335 1.98 -23.61 21.59
N ASP A 336 2.00 -22.49 22.31
CA ASP A 336 2.61 -22.37 23.63
C ASP A 336 1.56 -22.13 24.73
N SER A 337 2.02 -22.03 25.98
CA SER A 337 1.19 -21.68 27.13
C SER A 337 1.50 -20.28 27.62
N TYR A 338 0.46 -19.48 27.90
CA TYR A 338 0.58 -18.17 28.58
C TYR A 338 -0.33 -18.16 29.81
N PRO A 339 0.16 -18.63 30.97
CA PRO A 339 -0.66 -18.85 32.17
C PRO A 339 -0.97 -17.57 32.95
N LYS A 340 -0.51 -16.41 32.47
CA LYS A 340 -0.70 -15.14 33.20
C LYS A 340 -2.09 -14.56 32.96
N VAL A 341 -2.94 -14.58 33.94
CA VAL A 341 -4.23 -13.88 33.96
C VAL A 341 -4.01 -12.38 34.14
N ASN A 342 -4.64 -11.57 33.30
CA ASN A 342 -4.59 -10.12 33.38
C ASN A 342 -5.98 -9.55 33.63
N LYS A 343 -6.05 -8.45 34.41
CA LYS A 343 -7.31 -7.75 34.70
C LYS A 343 -7.76 -6.85 33.55
N LEU A 344 -6.83 -6.46 32.68
CA LEU A 344 -7.06 -5.63 31.50
C LEU A 344 -6.78 -6.45 30.25
N ARG A 345 -7.37 -6.05 29.12
CA ARG A 345 -7.01 -6.55 27.80
C ARG A 345 -5.50 -6.45 27.60
N ARG A 346 -4.89 -7.45 26.97
CA ARG A 346 -3.46 -7.51 26.85
C ARG A 346 -3.00 -7.86 25.44
N PHE A 347 -2.10 -7.07 24.91
CA PHE A 347 -1.32 -7.46 23.74
C PHE A 347 -0.11 -8.26 24.20
N VAL A 348 -0.03 -9.50 23.71
CA VAL A 348 1.10 -10.40 23.97
C VAL A 348 1.89 -10.55 22.67
N ARG A 349 3.17 -10.16 22.71
CA ARG A 349 4.05 -10.27 21.53
C ARG A 349 4.25 -11.72 21.14
N ALA A 350 4.21 -12.00 19.84
CA ALA A 350 4.22 -13.35 19.31
C ALA A 350 4.77 -13.39 17.88
N TYR A 351 5.07 -14.57 17.40
CA TYR A 351 5.38 -14.86 16.01
C TYR A 351 4.31 -15.76 15.41
N ALA A 352 3.69 -15.34 14.32
CA ALA A 352 2.65 -16.10 13.64
C ALA A 352 3.07 -16.45 12.21
N GLU A 353 2.91 -17.72 11.86
CA GLU A 353 3.18 -18.28 10.55
C GLU A 353 2.21 -19.43 10.27
N GLU A 354 1.72 -19.55 9.05
CA GLU A 354 0.85 -20.64 8.57
C GLU A 354 -0.35 -20.97 9.50
N GLY A 355 -0.97 -19.92 10.09
CA GLY A 355 -2.13 -20.09 10.98
C GLY A 355 -1.78 -20.58 12.39
N ARG A 356 -0.50 -20.68 12.73
CA ARG A 356 -0.01 -20.97 14.09
C ARG A 356 0.66 -19.75 14.68
N VAL A 357 0.64 -19.64 16.00
CA VAL A 357 1.30 -18.56 16.72
C VAL A 357 2.11 -19.13 17.90
N THR A 358 3.33 -18.60 18.06
CA THR A 358 4.27 -18.97 19.11
C THR A 358 4.68 -17.75 19.93
N LEU A 359 5.08 -17.99 21.18
CA LEU A 359 5.53 -16.95 22.08
C LEU A 359 7.07 -16.91 22.13
N PRO A 360 7.69 -15.72 22.27
CA PRO A 360 9.12 -15.65 22.55
C PRO A 360 9.43 -16.25 23.92
N THR A 361 10.55 -16.96 24.02
CA THR A 361 10.99 -17.67 25.25
C THR A 361 11.43 -16.74 26.39
N ALA A 362 11.61 -15.45 26.13
CA ALA A 362 12.11 -14.48 27.09
C ALA A 362 10.97 -13.83 27.93
N VAL A 363 11.36 -13.08 28.96
CA VAL A 363 10.45 -12.42 29.91
C VAL A 363 9.52 -11.41 29.22
N HIS A 364 8.21 -11.53 29.46
CA HIS A 364 7.18 -10.64 28.92
C HIS A 364 6.98 -9.36 29.77
N ALA A 365 8.04 -8.57 30.01
CA ALA A 365 7.94 -7.28 30.70
C ALA A 365 7.83 -6.12 29.70
N SER A 366 7.20 -5.01 30.08
CA SER A 366 6.96 -3.84 29.23
C SER A 366 8.23 -3.10 28.82
N SER A 367 9.30 -3.22 29.63
CA SER A 367 10.60 -2.62 29.39
C SER A 367 11.55 -3.48 28.53
N VAL A 368 11.19 -4.75 28.25
CA VAL A 368 12.03 -5.67 27.48
C VAL A 368 11.73 -5.54 26.01
N LEU A 369 12.68 -4.99 25.25
CA LEU A 369 12.57 -4.84 23.79
C LEU A 369 13.16 -6.05 23.05
N SER A 370 14.20 -6.69 23.58
CA SER A 370 14.96 -7.75 22.89
C SER A 370 14.12 -8.96 22.46
N ASN A 371 13.05 -9.27 23.17
CA ASN A 371 12.15 -10.38 22.83
C ASN A 371 11.07 -10.00 21.80
N MET A 372 11.09 -8.79 21.25
CA MET A 372 10.30 -8.39 20.07
C MET A 372 11.05 -8.63 18.75
N ARG A 373 12.35 -8.92 18.81
CA ARG A 373 13.23 -9.04 17.64
C ARG A 373 12.66 -9.99 16.57
N ASP A 374 12.12 -11.12 17.02
CA ASP A 374 11.64 -12.18 16.14
C ASP A 374 10.10 -12.26 16.13
N CYS A 375 9.40 -11.24 16.65
CA CYS A 375 7.93 -11.16 16.64
C CYS A 375 7.43 -10.45 15.39
N ASN A 376 6.28 -10.88 14.89
CA ASN A 376 5.58 -10.24 13.76
C ASN A 376 4.11 -9.91 14.07
N CYS A 377 3.64 -10.22 15.28
CA CYS A 377 2.26 -9.93 15.69
C CYS A 377 2.12 -9.75 17.20
N PHE A 378 0.93 -9.28 17.59
CA PHE A 378 0.41 -9.40 18.95
C PHE A 378 -0.72 -10.41 18.99
N ILE A 379 -0.78 -11.22 20.06
CA ILE A 379 -2.02 -11.89 20.47
C ILE A 379 -2.84 -10.84 21.24
N ASP A 380 -4.08 -10.65 20.81
CA ASP A 380 -5.07 -9.79 21.47
C ASP A 380 -5.85 -10.60 22.49
N MET A 381 -5.40 -10.54 23.74
CA MET A 381 -5.88 -11.36 24.82
C MET A 381 -6.91 -10.63 25.67
N GLU A 382 -8.09 -11.20 25.78
CA GLU A 382 -9.18 -10.69 26.61
C GLU A 382 -8.83 -10.74 28.12
N PRO A 383 -9.43 -9.86 28.95
CA PRO A 383 -9.27 -9.90 30.41
C PRO A 383 -9.71 -11.22 31.01
N GLY A 384 -9.03 -11.64 32.07
CA GLY A 384 -9.42 -12.82 32.85
C GLY A 384 -9.14 -14.18 32.22
N ARG A 385 -8.53 -14.21 31.05
CA ARG A 385 -8.24 -15.44 30.31
C ARG A 385 -6.79 -15.91 30.54
N GLU A 386 -6.59 -17.21 30.61
CA GLU A 386 -5.32 -17.91 30.39
C GLU A 386 -5.30 -18.45 28.97
N LEU A 387 -4.12 -18.65 28.40
CA LEU A 387 -3.98 -19.20 27.06
C LEU A 387 -3.20 -20.52 27.14
N HIS A 388 -3.71 -21.54 26.45
CA HIS A 388 -3.15 -22.88 26.41
C HIS A 388 -2.82 -23.31 24.97
N PRO A 389 -1.89 -24.26 24.77
CA PRO A 389 -1.64 -24.84 23.46
C PRO A 389 -2.94 -25.40 22.86
N GLY A 390 -3.19 -25.08 21.59
CA GLY A 390 -4.42 -25.45 20.87
C GLY A 390 -5.54 -24.40 20.93
N ASP A 391 -5.43 -23.37 21.77
CA ASP A 391 -6.41 -22.28 21.79
C ASP A 391 -6.39 -21.51 20.47
N GLU A 392 -7.56 -21.21 19.94
CA GLU A 392 -7.74 -20.21 18.90
C GLU A 392 -7.68 -18.81 19.51
N VAL A 393 -6.76 -17.97 19.03
CA VAL A 393 -6.51 -16.63 19.54
C VAL A 393 -6.60 -15.59 18.44
N LYS A 394 -7.09 -14.39 18.77
CA LYS A 394 -7.04 -13.25 17.87
C LYS A 394 -5.61 -12.72 17.81
N ILE A 395 -5.11 -12.48 16.61
CA ILE A 395 -3.80 -11.87 16.37
C ILE A 395 -3.92 -10.61 15.53
N GLN A 396 -3.04 -9.65 15.81
CA GLN A 396 -2.82 -8.45 14.99
C GLN A 396 -1.38 -8.46 14.50
N TYR A 397 -1.18 -8.53 13.19
CA TYR A 397 0.15 -8.43 12.60
C TYR A 397 0.71 -7.01 12.74
N PHE A 398 2.03 -6.90 12.86
CA PHE A 398 2.73 -5.62 12.72
C PHE A 398 2.67 -5.15 11.27
N LYS A 399 2.58 -3.84 11.10
CA LYS A 399 2.51 -3.23 9.78
C LYS A 399 3.90 -3.10 9.10
#